data_25453ba19bc7b7d1cc42a3da4ed4d0ee
#
_entry.id   25453ba19bc7b7d1cc42a3da4ed4d0ee
#
_cell.length_a   1.000
_cell.length_b   1.000
_cell.length_c   1.000
_cell.angle_alpha   90.00
_cell.angle_beta   90.00
_cell.angle_gamma   90.00
#
_symmetry.space_group_name_H-M   'P 1'
#
loop_
_entity.id
_entity.type
_entity.pdbx_description
1 polymer ?
#
loop_
_entity_poly.entity_id
_entity_poly.type
_entity_poly.pdbx_seq_one_letter_code
_entity_poly.pdbx_strand_id
1 'polypeptide(L)'
;MILLFKEETFAQEFRELLGFVDADINFKSVKSDLTSATREMIDFVGKPTYDRWVTLFEKENRSAAENDQLLLMRYPIAMNTYRLVAPSKDLQHTNQGRMLRTDDQQARPFEWMIERNNEANERKYYRAVDQLLDFLFDDTNFKQTIQYKTIRKYFVCTTADFEEYFPIHSRLLLMKLSP
;
A
#
# COMPACT_ATOMS: atom_id res chain seq x y z
N MET A 1 18.00 0.74 0.80
CA MET A 1 16.66 1.15 0.34
C MET A 1 16.23 2.33 1.19
N ILE A 2 15.85 3.42 0.56
CA ILE A 2 15.34 4.63 1.24
C ILE A 2 13.82 4.49 1.34
N LEU A 3 13.27 4.74 2.52
CA LEU A 3 11.83 4.75 2.76
C LEU A 3 11.28 6.15 2.46
N LEU A 4 10.06 6.24 1.93
CA LEU A 4 9.40 7.52 1.65
C LEU A 4 8.69 8.12 2.89
N PHE A 5 9.17 7.76 4.07
CA PHE A 5 8.71 8.25 5.38
C PHE A 5 9.91 8.54 6.27
N LYS A 6 9.89 9.67 6.96
CA LYS A 6 10.91 10.03 7.95
C LYS A 6 10.48 9.54 9.33
N GLU A 7 11.44 9.08 10.13
CA GLU A 7 11.15 8.55 11.48
C GLU A 7 10.48 9.60 12.36
N GLU A 8 10.95 10.86 12.28
CA GLU A 8 10.51 11.96 13.15
C GLU A 8 9.05 12.38 12.89
N THR A 9 8.60 12.31 11.62
CA THR A 9 7.26 12.77 11.20
C THR A 9 6.30 11.62 10.89
N PHE A 10 6.79 10.37 10.97
CA PHE A 10 6.07 9.18 10.54
C PHE A 10 4.66 9.09 11.12
N ALA A 11 4.54 9.18 12.44
CA ALA A 11 3.26 8.96 13.11
C ALA A 11 2.19 9.99 12.70
N GLN A 12 2.60 11.22 12.49
CA GLN A 12 1.70 12.27 11.99
C GLN A 12 1.34 12.04 10.52
N GLU A 13 2.35 11.89 9.66
CA GLU A 13 2.15 11.69 8.21
C GLU A 13 1.34 10.43 7.91
N PHE A 14 1.57 9.35 8.65
CA PHE A 14 0.86 8.08 8.47
C PHE A 14 -0.62 8.21 8.86
N ARG A 15 -0.93 8.93 9.94
CA ARG A 15 -2.30 9.24 10.34
C ARG A 15 -3.02 10.14 9.33
N GLU A 16 -2.35 11.18 8.87
CA GLU A 16 -2.90 12.09 7.86
C GLU A 16 -3.23 11.36 6.55
N LEU A 17 -2.35 10.44 6.12
CA LEU A 17 -2.55 9.65 4.92
C LEU A 17 -3.72 8.67 5.04
N LEU A 18 -3.82 7.96 6.16
CA LEU A 18 -4.80 6.88 6.34
C LEU A 18 -6.13 7.37 6.92
N GLY A 19 -6.12 8.44 7.72
CA GLY A 19 -7.31 9.10 8.27
C GLY A 19 -8.09 8.30 9.34
N PHE A 20 -7.68 7.07 9.64
CA PHE A 20 -8.40 6.16 10.56
C PHE A 20 -7.50 5.40 11.53
N VAL A 21 -6.23 5.75 11.59
CA VAL A 21 -5.23 5.06 12.42
C VAL A 21 -5.00 5.82 13.70
N ASP A 22 -5.01 5.09 14.83
CA ASP A 22 -4.80 5.64 16.17
C ASP A 22 -3.37 6.13 16.43
N ALA A 23 -3.24 6.90 17.53
CA ALA A 23 -2.02 7.60 17.92
C ALA A 23 -0.82 6.68 18.22
N ASP A 24 -1.05 5.40 18.47
CA ASP A 24 -0.03 4.46 18.99
C ASP A 24 0.85 3.80 17.91
N ILE A 25 0.65 4.15 16.64
CA ILE A 25 1.53 3.68 15.57
C ILE A 25 2.79 4.54 15.55
N ASN A 26 3.91 3.96 15.94
CA ASN A 26 5.23 4.59 15.83
C ASN A 26 6.11 3.90 14.80
N PHE A 27 7.10 4.62 14.27
CA PHE A 27 7.99 4.14 13.21
C PHE A 27 8.68 2.83 13.58
N LYS A 28 9.19 2.70 14.83
CA LYS A 28 9.97 1.53 15.24
C LYS A 28 9.13 0.26 15.23
N SER A 29 7.86 0.35 15.65
CA SER A 29 6.96 -0.79 15.71
C SER A 29 6.51 -1.31 14.34
N VAL A 30 6.52 -0.46 13.32
CA VAL A 30 6.04 -0.80 11.97
C VAL A 30 7.15 -0.84 10.91
N LYS A 31 8.39 -0.55 11.28
CA LYS A 31 9.51 -0.44 10.33
C LYS A 31 9.71 -1.69 9.47
N SER A 32 9.53 -2.87 10.04
CA SER A 32 9.64 -4.14 9.32
C SER A 32 8.57 -4.23 8.23
N ASP A 33 7.33 -3.96 8.59
CA ASP A 33 6.18 -4.06 7.69
C ASP A 33 6.22 -2.95 6.62
N LEU A 34 6.61 -1.73 7.01
CA LEU A 34 6.85 -0.63 6.08
C LEU A 34 7.96 -0.97 5.07
N THR A 35 9.02 -1.66 5.54
CA THR A 35 10.10 -2.13 4.67
C THR A 35 9.60 -3.18 3.68
N SER A 36 8.78 -4.13 4.14
CA SER A 36 8.18 -5.17 3.30
C SER A 36 7.22 -4.57 2.27
N ALA A 37 6.31 -3.71 2.70
CA ALA A 37 5.38 -3.00 1.81
C ALA A 37 6.12 -2.15 0.75
N THR A 38 7.24 -1.52 1.14
CA THR A 38 8.07 -0.75 0.21
C THR A 38 8.76 -1.66 -0.81
N ARG A 39 9.27 -2.84 -0.40
CA ARG A 39 9.87 -3.81 -1.32
C ARG A 39 8.87 -4.33 -2.34
N GLU A 40 7.69 -4.73 -1.89
CA GLU A 40 6.61 -5.15 -2.79
C GLU A 40 6.29 -4.06 -3.83
N MET A 41 6.25 -2.80 -3.40
CA MET A 41 6.01 -1.70 -4.32
C MET A 41 7.18 -1.49 -5.30
N ILE A 42 8.44 -1.64 -4.86
CA ILE A 42 9.62 -1.57 -5.73
C ILE A 42 9.59 -2.71 -6.76
N ASP A 43 9.25 -3.91 -6.35
CA ASP A 43 9.14 -5.07 -7.25
C ASP A 43 8.05 -4.84 -8.29
N PHE A 44 6.95 -4.19 -7.89
CA PHE A 44 5.83 -3.87 -8.75
C PHE A 44 6.12 -2.77 -9.78
N VAL A 45 6.64 -1.60 -9.36
CA VAL A 45 6.88 -0.46 -10.26
C VAL A 45 8.30 -0.44 -10.87
N GLY A 46 9.20 -1.22 -10.32
CA GLY A 46 10.62 -1.25 -10.66
C GLY A 46 11.46 -0.22 -9.90
N LYS A 47 12.67 -0.62 -9.57
CA LYS A 47 13.60 0.22 -8.81
C LYS A 47 13.86 1.59 -9.46
N PRO A 48 14.12 1.71 -10.78
CA PRO A 48 14.36 3.02 -11.42
C PRO A 48 13.17 3.97 -11.26
N THR A 49 11.95 3.44 -11.31
CA THR A 49 10.72 4.22 -11.09
C THR A 49 10.67 4.67 -9.64
N TYR A 50 10.86 3.79 -8.68
CA TYR A 50 10.87 4.12 -7.25
C TYR A 50 11.95 5.16 -6.90
N ASP A 51 13.15 5.05 -7.45
CA ASP A 51 14.27 5.98 -7.18
C ASP A 51 13.93 7.42 -7.61
N ARG A 52 13.07 7.63 -8.62
CA ARG A 52 12.55 8.97 -8.97
C ARG A 52 11.67 9.55 -7.85
N TRP A 53 10.85 8.73 -7.19
CA TRP A 53 10.08 9.18 -6.02
C TRP A 53 10.95 9.45 -4.80
N VAL A 54 12.04 8.69 -4.63
CA VAL A 54 13.06 9.01 -3.60
C VAL A 54 13.68 10.38 -3.84
N THR A 55 14.10 10.65 -5.08
CA THR A 55 14.65 11.97 -5.45
C THR A 55 13.64 13.09 -5.20
N LEU A 56 12.37 12.85 -5.52
CA LEU A 56 11.29 13.79 -5.26
C LEU A 56 11.05 13.98 -3.76
N PHE A 57 11.12 12.91 -2.98
CA PHE A 57 10.95 12.94 -1.52
C PHE A 57 12.05 13.72 -0.81
N GLU A 58 13.28 13.62 -1.30
CA GLU A 58 14.46 14.33 -0.74
C GLU A 58 14.52 15.81 -1.15
N LYS A 59 13.72 16.24 -2.13
CA LYS A 59 13.66 17.64 -2.56
C LYS A 59 13.03 18.51 -1.46
N GLU A 60 13.72 19.57 -1.04
CA GLU A 60 13.25 20.46 0.04
C GLU A 60 12.04 21.31 -0.36
N ASN A 61 12.08 21.90 -1.57
CA ASN A 61 11.01 22.77 -2.08
C ASN A 61 10.22 22.08 -3.19
N ARG A 62 9.15 21.39 -2.83
CA ARG A 62 8.25 20.74 -3.77
C ARG A 62 7.07 21.64 -4.11
N SER A 63 6.68 21.65 -5.37
CA SER A 63 5.41 22.23 -5.80
C SER A 63 4.21 21.41 -5.32
N ALA A 64 3.00 21.97 -5.40
CA ALA A 64 1.78 21.24 -5.08
C ALA A 64 1.64 19.96 -5.92
N ALA A 65 1.87 20.06 -7.24
CA ALA A 65 1.82 18.90 -8.14
C ALA A 65 2.85 17.81 -7.79
N GLU A 66 4.05 18.19 -7.34
CA GLU A 66 5.07 17.24 -6.88
C GLU A 66 4.68 16.56 -5.57
N ASN A 67 4.00 17.29 -4.67
CA ASN A 67 3.46 16.69 -3.46
C ASN A 67 2.33 15.70 -3.78
N ASP A 68 1.42 16.05 -4.68
CA ASP A 68 0.34 15.16 -5.13
C ASP A 68 0.92 13.89 -5.78
N GLN A 69 1.94 14.05 -6.63
CA GLN A 69 2.66 12.92 -7.22
C GLN A 69 3.30 12.05 -6.14
N LEU A 70 3.92 12.63 -5.10
CA LEU A 70 4.52 11.89 -4.00
C LEU A 70 3.47 11.08 -3.22
N LEU A 71 2.27 11.63 -3.04
CA LEU A 71 1.15 10.95 -2.37
C LEU A 71 0.71 9.71 -3.12
N LEU A 72 0.71 9.69 -4.47
CA LEU A 72 0.35 8.51 -5.28
C LEU A 72 1.22 7.29 -4.96
N MET A 73 2.49 7.48 -4.59
CA MET A 73 3.37 6.37 -4.18
C MET A 73 3.27 6.07 -2.68
N ARG A 74 3.17 7.10 -1.85
CA ARG A 74 3.17 6.95 -0.39
C ARG A 74 1.89 6.30 0.14
N TYR A 75 0.75 6.64 -0.45
CA TYR A 75 -0.54 6.14 0.02
C TYR A 75 -0.69 4.62 -0.12
N PRO A 76 -0.42 3.98 -1.27
CA PRO A 76 -0.46 2.52 -1.37
C PRO A 76 0.57 1.84 -0.47
N ILE A 77 1.78 2.40 -0.28
CA ILE A 77 2.77 1.86 0.67
C ILE A 77 2.22 1.93 2.10
N ALA A 78 1.62 3.06 2.52
CA ALA A 78 1.02 3.20 3.84
C ALA A 78 -0.14 2.22 4.05
N MET A 79 -1.03 2.08 3.07
CA MET A 79 -2.15 1.13 3.13
C MET A 79 -1.67 -0.31 3.23
N ASN A 80 -0.65 -0.70 2.45
CA ASN A 80 -0.09 -2.04 2.53
C ASN A 80 0.62 -2.29 3.87
N THR A 81 1.36 -1.30 4.37
CA THR A 81 1.96 -1.36 5.71
C THR A 81 0.89 -1.60 6.77
N TYR A 82 -0.21 -0.87 6.72
CA TYR A 82 -1.32 -1.05 7.67
C TYR A 82 -1.92 -2.46 7.58
N ARG A 83 -2.11 -2.99 6.37
CA ARG A 83 -2.61 -4.37 6.16
C ARG A 83 -1.71 -5.43 6.77
N LEU A 84 -0.39 -5.23 6.74
CA LEU A 84 0.59 -6.14 7.35
C LEU A 84 0.60 -6.02 8.88
N VAL A 85 0.44 -4.80 9.40
CA VAL A 85 0.50 -4.51 10.84
C VAL A 85 -0.80 -4.90 11.56
N ALA A 86 -1.98 -4.65 10.96
CA ALA A 86 -3.27 -4.79 11.64
C ALA A 86 -3.48 -6.18 12.27
N PRO A 87 -3.23 -7.31 11.59
CA PRO A 87 -3.40 -8.64 12.19
C PRO A 87 -2.46 -8.92 13.37
N SER A 88 -1.28 -8.29 13.39
CA SER A 88 -0.30 -8.51 14.48
C SER A 88 -0.56 -7.63 15.69
N LYS A 89 -1.33 -6.54 15.53
CA LYS A 89 -1.73 -5.70 16.68
C LYS A 89 -2.78 -6.34 17.57
N ASP A 90 -3.61 -7.20 17.02
CA ASP A 90 -4.63 -7.94 17.75
C ASP A 90 -4.04 -9.09 18.60
N LEU A 91 -2.79 -9.45 18.34
CA LEU A 91 -2.11 -10.57 18.98
C LEU A 91 -0.87 -10.09 19.75
N GLN A 92 -0.80 -10.43 21.04
CA GLN A 92 0.42 -10.31 21.82
C GLN A 92 1.24 -11.60 21.73
N HIS A 93 2.52 -11.47 21.40
CA HIS A 93 3.49 -12.57 21.48
C HIS A 93 4.10 -12.61 22.87
N THR A 94 3.75 -13.62 23.64
CA THR A 94 4.31 -13.85 24.97
C THR A 94 5.15 -15.13 25.00
N ASN A 95 5.92 -15.34 26.07
CA ASN A 95 6.68 -16.58 26.27
C ASN A 95 5.77 -17.83 26.36
N GLN A 96 4.46 -17.64 26.55
CA GLN A 96 3.46 -18.71 26.60
C GLN A 96 2.73 -18.92 25.26
N GLY A 97 3.13 -18.19 24.20
CA GLY A 97 2.52 -18.25 22.88
C GLY A 97 1.77 -16.97 22.49
N ARG A 98 0.92 -17.07 21.48
CA ARG A 98 0.10 -15.96 20.98
C ARG A 98 -1.11 -15.78 21.89
N MET A 99 -1.22 -14.62 22.52
CA MET A 99 -2.38 -14.22 23.30
C MET A 99 -3.08 -13.03 22.68
N LEU A 100 -4.39 -12.98 22.82
CA LEU A 100 -5.17 -11.84 22.37
C LEU A 100 -4.99 -10.68 23.35
N ARG A 101 -4.77 -9.50 22.79
CA ARG A 101 -4.73 -8.28 23.57
C ARG A 101 -6.16 -7.94 24.00
N THR A 102 -6.53 -8.25 25.22
CA THR A 102 -7.79 -7.82 25.82
C THR A 102 -7.49 -6.68 26.77
N ASP A 103 -8.01 -5.50 26.44
CA ASP A 103 -8.07 -4.40 27.40
C ASP A 103 -9.40 -4.56 28.15
N ASP A 104 -9.38 -4.58 29.48
CA ASP A 104 -10.53 -4.91 30.34
C ASP A 104 -11.75 -3.98 30.17
N GLN A 105 -11.63 -2.93 29.36
CA GLN A 105 -12.71 -1.96 29.11
C GLN A 105 -13.26 -1.92 27.68
N GLN A 106 -12.75 -2.72 26.76
CA GLN A 106 -13.20 -2.71 25.36
C GLN A 106 -13.80 -4.07 24.97
N ALA A 107 -15.03 -4.04 24.48
CA ALA A 107 -15.66 -5.23 23.91
C ALA A 107 -14.88 -5.65 22.65
N ARG A 108 -14.58 -6.94 22.56
CA ARG A 108 -13.87 -7.52 21.43
C ARG A 108 -14.74 -7.43 20.16
N PRO A 109 -14.23 -6.93 19.04
CA PRO A 109 -15.00 -6.94 17.80
C PRO A 109 -15.28 -8.39 17.37
N PHE A 110 -16.45 -8.62 16.81
CA PHE A 110 -16.79 -9.91 16.23
C PHE A 110 -15.90 -10.21 15.02
N GLU A 111 -15.57 -11.47 14.79
CA GLU A 111 -14.70 -11.91 13.69
C GLU A 111 -15.16 -11.37 12.33
N TRP A 112 -16.46 -11.40 12.04
CA TRP A 112 -17.01 -10.84 10.80
C TRP A 112 -16.78 -9.33 10.65
N MET A 113 -16.65 -8.57 11.75
CA MET A 113 -16.33 -7.14 11.71
C MET A 113 -14.86 -6.92 11.32
N ILE A 114 -13.97 -7.77 11.85
CA ILE A 114 -12.55 -7.75 11.52
C ILE A 114 -12.37 -8.11 10.05
N GLU A 115 -13.01 -9.17 9.56
CA GLU A 115 -12.96 -9.58 8.16
C GLU A 115 -13.46 -8.49 7.23
N ARG A 116 -14.63 -7.89 7.52
CA ARG A 116 -15.19 -6.80 6.73
C ARG A 116 -14.27 -5.56 6.70
N ASN A 117 -13.62 -5.25 7.82
CA ASN A 117 -12.66 -4.16 7.87
C ASN A 117 -11.41 -4.47 7.03
N ASN A 118 -10.89 -5.70 7.11
CA ASN A 118 -9.76 -6.15 6.31
C ASN A 118 -10.07 -6.09 4.81
N GLU A 119 -11.25 -6.56 4.38
CA GLU A 119 -11.71 -6.43 3.00
C GLU A 119 -11.82 -4.96 2.55
N ALA A 120 -12.34 -4.07 3.41
CA ALA A 120 -12.44 -2.66 3.09
C ALA A 120 -11.06 -2.01 2.92
N ASN A 121 -10.09 -2.37 3.77
CA ASN A 121 -8.72 -1.89 3.67
C ASN A 121 -8.01 -2.46 2.44
N GLU A 122 -8.27 -3.71 2.11
CA GLU A 122 -7.76 -4.32 0.88
C GLU A 122 -8.28 -3.60 -0.36
N ARG A 123 -9.57 -3.28 -0.42
CA ARG A 123 -10.16 -2.50 -1.52
C ARG A 123 -9.55 -1.09 -1.63
N LYS A 124 -9.30 -0.43 -0.50
CA LYS A 124 -8.61 0.89 -0.49
C LYS A 124 -7.21 0.78 -1.06
N TYR A 125 -6.46 -0.25 -0.65
CA TYR A 125 -5.12 -0.51 -1.17
C TYR A 125 -5.13 -0.70 -2.69
N TYR A 126 -5.99 -1.56 -3.21
CA TYR A 126 -6.05 -1.80 -4.66
C TYR A 126 -6.46 -0.57 -5.45
N ARG A 127 -7.41 0.24 -4.94
CA ARG A 127 -7.75 1.52 -5.57
C ARG A 127 -6.56 2.48 -5.61
N ALA A 128 -5.78 2.53 -4.53
CA ALA A 128 -4.59 3.37 -4.49
C ALA A 128 -3.54 2.91 -5.52
N VAL A 129 -3.37 1.60 -5.68
CA VAL A 129 -2.46 1.05 -6.70
C VAL A 129 -3.00 1.30 -8.11
N ASP A 130 -4.31 1.20 -8.34
CA ASP A 130 -4.93 1.54 -9.63
C ASP A 130 -4.65 3.01 -10.01
N GLN A 131 -4.84 3.95 -9.08
CA GLN A 131 -4.53 5.36 -9.29
C GLN A 131 -3.04 5.60 -9.62
N LEU A 132 -2.15 4.90 -8.92
CA LEU A 132 -0.72 4.94 -9.21
C LEU A 132 -0.43 4.40 -10.62
N LEU A 133 -1.07 3.30 -11.02
CA LEU A 133 -0.89 2.72 -12.36
C LEU A 133 -1.41 3.64 -13.46
N ASP A 134 -2.58 4.26 -13.27
CA ASP A 134 -3.12 5.21 -14.23
C ASP A 134 -2.12 6.36 -14.47
N PHE A 135 -1.55 6.90 -13.39
CA PHE A 135 -0.49 7.89 -13.50
C PHE A 135 0.77 7.37 -14.20
N LEU A 136 1.22 6.17 -13.86
CA LEU A 136 2.43 5.57 -14.44
C LEU A 136 2.24 5.22 -15.92
N PHE A 137 1.04 4.84 -16.35
CA PHE A 137 0.77 4.52 -17.74
C PHE A 137 0.83 5.75 -18.67
N ASP A 138 0.70 6.94 -18.12
CA ASP A 138 0.93 8.16 -18.87
C ASP A 138 2.42 8.58 -18.89
N ASP A 139 3.24 8.05 -17.96
CA ASP A 139 4.66 8.36 -17.86
C ASP A 139 5.49 7.66 -18.97
N THR A 140 6.10 8.46 -19.83
CA THR A 140 6.95 7.97 -20.93
C THR A 140 8.13 7.13 -20.45
N ASN A 141 8.73 7.48 -19.29
CA ASN A 141 9.87 6.75 -18.73
C ASN A 141 9.44 5.38 -18.21
N PHE A 142 8.26 5.29 -17.58
CA PHE A 142 7.71 4.03 -17.12
C PHE A 142 7.41 3.08 -18.28
N LYS A 143 6.89 3.59 -19.40
CA LYS A 143 6.60 2.80 -20.62
C LYS A 143 7.82 2.07 -21.18
N GLN A 144 9.04 2.50 -20.86
CA GLN A 144 10.28 1.84 -21.28
C GLN A 144 10.73 0.72 -20.33
N THR A 145 10.12 0.56 -19.18
CA THR A 145 10.49 -0.43 -18.18
C THR A 145 10.02 -1.85 -18.51
N ILE A 146 10.69 -2.83 -17.92
CA ILE A 146 10.27 -4.24 -17.98
C ILE A 146 8.92 -4.40 -17.26
N GLN A 147 8.72 -3.74 -16.13
CA GLN A 147 7.50 -3.77 -15.35
C GLN A 147 6.29 -3.33 -16.18
N TYR A 148 6.39 -2.22 -16.91
CA TYR A 148 5.33 -1.80 -17.81
C TYR A 148 4.97 -2.88 -18.85
N LYS A 149 6.00 -3.48 -19.48
CA LYS A 149 5.79 -4.54 -20.50
C LYS A 149 5.11 -5.77 -19.89
N THR A 150 5.51 -6.13 -18.67
CA THR A 150 4.93 -7.27 -17.94
C THR A 150 3.48 -6.98 -17.56
N ILE A 151 3.22 -5.85 -16.90
CA ILE A 151 1.88 -5.44 -16.49
C ILE A 151 0.97 -5.36 -17.71
N ARG A 152 1.40 -4.67 -18.79
CA ARG A 152 0.62 -4.55 -20.02
C ARG A 152 0.28 -5.89 -20.64
N LYS A 153 1.18 -6.87 -20.61
CA LYS A 153 0.92 -8.21 -21.13
C LYS A 153 -0.28 -8.87 -20.44
N TYR A 154 -0.36 -8.75 -19.13
CA TYR A 154 -1.50 -9.28 -18.37
C TYR A 154 -2.77 -8.50 -18.64
N PHE A 155 -2.74 -7.19 -18.74
CA PHE A 155 -3.92 -6.37 -19.04
C PHE A 155 -4.46 -6.59 -20.45
N VAL A 156 -3.60 -6.72 -21.46
CA VAL A 156 -4.05 -6.90 -22.86
C VAL A 156 -4.65 -8.29 -23.08
N CYS A 157 -4.15 -9.32 -22.40
CA CYS A 157 -4.73 -10.66 -22.51
C CYS A 157 -6.11 -10.80 -21.84
N THR A 158 -6.45 -9.89 -20.94
CA THR A 158 -7.68 -9.99 -20.13
C THR A 158 -8.78 -9.03 -20.59
N THR A 159 -8.48 -7.94 -21.29
CA THR A 159 -9.51 -6.99 -21.74
C THR A 159 -10.47 -7.58 -22.76
N ALA A 160 -10.03 -8.51 -23.61
CA ALA A 160 -10.91 -9.15 -24.60
C ALA A 160 -11.91 -10.14 -23.95
N ASP A 161 -11.51 -10.78 -22.84
CA ASP A 161 -12.34 -11.78 -22.15
C ASP A 161 -13.09 -11.20 -20.94
N PHE A 162 -12.73 -9.99 -20.50
CA PHE A 162 -13.16 -9.44 -19.22
C PHE A 162 -14.34 -8.47 -19.33
N GLU A 163 -14.52 -7.80 -20.46
CA GLU A 163 -15.69 -6.93 -20.70
C GLU A 163 -17.01 -7.70 -20.63
N GLU A 164 -16.96 -9.02 -20.83
CA GLU A 164 -18.14 -9.90 -20.80
C GLU A 164 -18.53 -10.36 -19.39
N TYR A 165 -17.61 -10.38 -18.42
CA TYR A 165 -17.84 -11.02 -17.11
C TYR A 165 -17.72 -10.13 -15.87
N PHE A 166 -17.05 -8.96 -15.93
CA PHE A 166 -16.90 -8.09 -14.76
C PHE A 166 -16.98 -6.61 -15.12
N PRO A 167 -17.97 -5.88 -14.61
CA PRO A 167 -18.00 -4.43 -14.75
C PRO A 167 -16.87 -3.79 -13.93
N ILE A 168 -15.90 -3.23 -14.64
CA ILE A 168 -14.97 -2.13 -14.28
C ILE A 168 -14.63 -1.95 -12.77
N HIS A 169 -14.29 -2.98 -12.03
CA HIS A 169 -13.79 -2.82 -10.68
C HIS A 169 -12.53 -3.65 -10.44
N SER A 170 -11.42 -2.93 -10.47
CA SER A 170 -10.04 -3.33 -10.14
C SER A 170 -9.30 -4.21 -11.15
N ARG A 171 -8.52 -3.53 -11.96
CA ARG A 171 -7.47 -4.11 -12.83
C ARG A 171 -6.49 -5.01 -12.06
N LEU A 172 -6.40 -4.86 -10.74
CA LEU A 172 -5.52 -5.61 -9.84
C LEU A 172 -6.09 -6.91 -9.27
N LEU A 173 -7.41 -7.09 -9.29
CA LEU A 173 -8.00 -8.40 -8.95
C LEU A 173 -7.49 -9.50 -9.89
N LEU A 174 -7.11 -9.13 -11.10
CA LEU A 174 -6.56 -10.02 -12.11
C LEU A 174 -5.17 -10.54 -11.79
N MET A 175 -4.34 -9.75 -11.09
CA MET A 175 -3.00 -10.19 -10.67
C MET A 175 -3.03 -11.27 -9.59
N LYS A 176 -4.14 -11.43 -8.84
CA LYS A 176 -4.31 -12.48 -7.83
C LYS A 176 -4.82 -13.81 -8.40
N LEU A 177 -5.32 -13.82 -9.63
CA LEU A 177 -5.94 -15.02 -10.24
C LEU A 177 -5.00 -15.77 -11.19
N SER A 178 -3.77 -15.32 -11.36
CA SER A 178 -2.75 -16.07 -12.10
C SER A 178 -1.93 -16.93 -11.15
N PRO A 179 -1.85 -18.27 -11.38
CA PRO A 179 -1.06 -19.20 -10.59
C PRO A 179 0.44 -18.91 -10.66
#